data_a7a82b7cd40d8bd66037b0fd67a48721
#
_entry.id   a7a82b7cd40d8bd66037b0fd67a48721
#
_cell.length_a   1.000
_cell.length_b   1.000
_cell.length_c   1.000
_cell.angle_alpha   90.00
_cell.angle_beta   90.00
_cell.angle_gamma   90.00
#
_symmetry.space_group_name_H-M   'P 1'
#
loop_
_entity.id
_entity.type
_entity.pdbx_description
1 polymer ?
#
loop_
_entity_poly.entity_id
_entity_poly.type
_entity_poly.pdbx_seq_one_letter_code
_entity_poly.pdbx_strand_id
1 'polypeptide(L)'
;MSSEKIRISAVRYANTYPFIFGLTETGFDKKVFLSTDHPADCAARLVAGKADIGLIPVASLPLIKEYHIITDYCLGAYGKVRTVMLLSNCPFGEITNIYLDYRSISSVNLVKILAKNWWKKDFGWVNTSERFDFRNIPYNEGV
;
A
#
# COMPACT_ATOMS: atom_id res chain seq x y z
N MET A 1 22.46 -29.75 -7.14
CA MET A 1 21.40 -28.78 -7.58
C MET A 1 21.48 -27.58 -6.65
N SER A 2 21.89 -26.43 -7.14
CA SER A 2 21.86 -25.17 -6.37
C SER A 2 20.40 -24.85 -6.13
N SER A 3 19.90 -24.94 -4.89
CA SER A 3 18.55 -24.50 -4.57
C SER A 3 18.52 -22.98 -4.77
N GLU A 4 17.73 -22.53 -5.70
CA GLU A 4 17.52 -21.10 -5.90
C GLU A 4 16.94 -20.52 -4.60
N LYS A 5 17.56 -19.45 -4.08
CA LYS A 5 17.10 -18.84 -2.82
C LYS A 5 15.74 -18.19 -3.03
N ILE A 6 14.81 -18.40 -2.10
CA ILE A 6 13.51 -17.73 -2.07
C ILE A 6 13.71 -16.21 -2.02
N ARG A 7 12.98 -15.48 -2.84
CA ARG A 7 13.03 -14.01 -2.94
C ARG A 7 11.85 -13.43 -2.15
N ILE A 8 12.17 -12.68 -1.11
CA ILE A 8 11.19 -12.00 -0.24
C ILE A 8 11.23 -10.50 -0.50
N SER A 9 10.07 -9.90 -0.76
CA SER A 9 9.89 -8.45 -0.87
C SER A 9 9.05 -7.95 0.31
N ALA A 10 9.64 -7.10 1.15
CA ALA A 10 9.01 -6.53 2.33
C ALA A 10 8.83 -5.01 2.17
N VAL A 11 7.80 -4.45 2.79
CA VAL A 11 7.53 -3.01 2.74
C VAL A 11 8.53 -2.25 3.62
N ARG A 12 9.09 -1.15 3.08
CA ARG A 12 10.03 -0.27 3.80
C ARG A 12 9.32 0.72 4.73
N TYR A 13 8.47 0.23 5.64
CA TYR A 13 7.83 1.07 6.65
C TYR A 13 8.11 0.54 8.05
N ALA A 14 8.08 1.44 9.03
CA ALA A 14 8.38 1.09 10.43
C ALA A 14 7.48 -0.04 10.98
N ASN A 15 6.24 -0.11 10.53
CA ASN A 15 5.30 -1.16 10.94
C ASN A 15 5.65 -2.56 10.40
N THR A 16 6.50 -2.65 9.38
CA THR A 16 7.03 -3.92 8.85
C THR A 16 8.23 -4.43 9.66
N TYR A 17 8.83 -3.58 10.48
CA TYR A 17 10.05 -3.91 11.22
C TYR A 17 9.96 -5.23 12.02
N PRO A 18 8.85 -5.57 12.71
CA PRO A 18 8.76 -6.84 13.43
C PRO A 18 8.97 -8.08 12.54
N PHE A 19 8.49 -8.05 11.28
CA PHE A 19 8.69 -9.15 10.34
C PHE A 19 10.15 -9.23 9.88
N ILE A 20 10.75 -8.09 9.53
CA ILE A 20 12.16 -8.02 9.11
C ILE A 20 13.06 -8.43 10.26
N PHE A 21 12.80 -7.92 11.48
CA PHE A 21 13.55 -8.26 12.68
C PHE A 21 13.52 -9.78 12.95
N GLY A 22 12.35 -10.40 12.87
CA GLY A 22 12.24 -11.85 13.05
C GLY A 22 13.07 -12.64 12.04
N LEU A 23 13.14 -12.21 10.78
CA LEU A 23 13.95 -12.85 9.76
C LEU A 23 15.46 -12.69 10.03
N THR A 24 15.89 -11.50 10.47
CA THR A 24 17.32 -11.19 10.74
C THR A 24 17.82 -11.84 12.03
N GLU A 25 17.06 -11.77 13.13
CA GLU A 25 17.43 -12.37 14.41
C GLU A 25 17.55 -13.90 14.36
N THR A 26 16.71 -14.52 13.54
CA THR A 26 16.78 -15.98 13.32
C THR A 26 17.87 -16.38 12.32
N GLY A 27 18.53 -15.41 11.68
CA GLY A 27 19.50 -15.65 10.61
C GLY A 27 18.88 -16.22 9.33
N PHE A 28 17.55 -16.13 9.20
CA PHE A 28 16.84 -16.65 8.02
C PHE A 28 17.07 -15.76 6.80
N ASP A 29 17.36 -14.47 7.00
CA ASP A 29 17.77 -13.53 5.96
C ASP A 29 18.97 -14.01 5.14
N LYS A 30 19.88 -14.79 5.73
CA LYS A 30 21.05 -15.39 5.03
C LYS A 30 20.65 -16.50 4.06
N LYS A 31 19.47 -17.10 4.24
CA LYS A 31 18.95 -18.22 3.43
C LYS A 31 18.07 -17.77 2.28
N VAL A 32 17.68 -16.49 2.24
CA VAL A 32 16.76 -15.92 1.26
C VAL A 32 17.36 -14.68 0.60
N PHE A 33 16.72 -14.16 -0.45
CA PHE A 33 16.97 -12.82 -0.95
C PHE A 33 15.89 -11.89 -0.39
N LEU A 34 16.25 -11.07 0.58
CA LEU A 34 15.34 -10.08 1.19
C LEU A 34 15.55 -8.71 0.55
N SER A 35 14.49 -8.14 -0.01
CA SER A 35 14.45 -6.75 -0.46
C SER A 35 13.43 -5.95 0.36
N THR A 36 13.67 -4.64 0.49
CA THR A 36 12.73 -3.70 1.11
C THR A 36 12.35 -2.63 0.10
N ASP A 37 11.07 -2.55 -0.21
CA ASP A 37 10.54 -1.77 -1.31
C ASP A 37 9.34 -0.90 -0.84
N HIS A 38 8.84 0.00 -1.69
CA HIS A 38 7.54 0.64 -1.44
C HIS A 38 6.39 -0.36 -1.61
N PRO A 39 5.23 -0.17 -0.98
CA PRO A 39 4.11 -1.12 -1.05
C PRO A 39 3.67 -1.47 -2.47
N ALA A 40 3.65 -0.50 -3.37
CA ALA A 40 3.30 -0.71 -4.77
C ALA A 40 4.35 -1.57 -5.50
N ASP A 41 5.64 -1.36 -5.18
CA ASP A 41 6.74 -2.11 -5.79
C ASP A 41 6.77 -3.56 -5.30
N CYS A 42 6.48 -3.81 -4.01
CA CYS A 42 6.34 -5.16 -3.47
C CYS A 42 5.27 -5.96 -4.25
N ALA A 43 4.10 -5.35 -4.46
CA ALA A 43 3.03 -5.97 -5.25
C ALA A 43 3.45 -6.20 -6.71
N ALA A 44 4.08 -5.21 -7.34
CA ALA A 44 4.55 -5.31 -8.73
C ALA A 44 5.60 -6.42 -8.89
N ARG A 45 6.49 -6.61 -7.91
CA ARG A 45 7.49 -7.70 -7.94
C ARG A 45 6.85 -9.08 -7.88
N LEU A 46 5.80 -9.27 -7.07
CA LEU A 46 5.04 -10.52 -7.03
C LEU A 46 4.34 -10.79 -8.37
N VAL A 47 3.60 -9.79 -8.89
CA VAL A 47 2.92 -9.89 -10.19
C VAL A 47 3.88 -10.24 -11.32
N ALA A 48 5.09 -9.67 -11.29
CA ALA A 48 6.12 -9.90 -12.30
C ALA A 48 6.95 -11.19 -12.07
N GLY A 49 6.65 -11.99 -11.03
CA GLY A 49 7.44 -13.17 -10.67
C GLY A 49 8.88 -12.85 -10.24
N LYS A 50 9.13 -11.63 -9.79
CA LYS A 50 10.44 -11.16 -9.27
C LYS A 50 10.59 -11.33 -7.76
N ALA A 51 9.53 -11.72 -7.07
CA ALA A 51 9.50 -12.15 -5.69
C ALA A 51 8.60 -13.37 -5.56
N ASP A 52 8.93 -14.26 -4.64
CA ASP A 52 8.17 -15.49 -4.37
C ASP A 52 7.25 -15.28 -3.16
N ILE A 53 7.68 -14.44 -2.22
CA ILE A 53 6.92 -14.05 -1.03
C ILE A 53 6.93 -12.51 -0.95
N GLY A 54 5.78 -11.92 -0.61
CA GLY A 54 5.67 -10.47 -0.44
C GLY A 54 4.74 -10.06 0.69
N LEU A 55 5.14 -9.04 1.43
CA LEU A 55 4.23 -8.30 2.30
C LEU A 55 3.63 -7.17 1.47
N ILE A 56 2.36 -7.30 1.11
CA ILE A 56 1.71 -6.40 0.14
C ILE A 56 0.42 -5.80 0.70
N PRO A 57 -0.03 -4.65 0.17
CA PRO A 57 -1.35 -4.12 0.47
C PRO A 57 -2.44 -5.11 0.05
N VAL A 58 -3.45 -5.31 0.90
CA VAL A 58 -4.59 -6.20 0.60
C VAL A 58 -5.29 -5.83 -0.72
N ALA A 59 -5.34 -4.56 -1.05
CA ALA A 59 -5.92 -4.07 -2.31
C ALA A 59 -5.14 -4.48 -3.57
N SER A 60 -3.95 -5.07 -3.42
CA SER A 60 -3.17 -5.60 -4.55
C SER A 60 -3.49 -7.06 -4.87
N LEU A 61 -4.17 -7.78 -3.98
CA LEU A 61 -4.48 -9.21 -4.18
C LEU A 61 -5.22 -9.49 -5.49
N PRO A 62 -6.22 -8.67 -5.91
CA PRO A 62 -6.92 -8.90 -7.18
C PRO A 62 -6.05 -8.81 -8.43
N LEU A 63 -4.84 -8.25 -8.32
CA LEU A 63 -3.89 -8.13 -9.44
C LEU A 63 -3.04 -9.40 -9.64
N ILE A 64 -3.07 -10.33 -8.68
CA ILE A 64 -2.26 -11.55 -8.69
C ILE A 64 -3.17 -12.72 -9.03
N LYS A 65 -2.87 -13.43 -10.12
CA LYS A 65 -3.72 -14.53 -10.62
C LYS A 65 -3.86 -15.69 -9.63
N GLU A 66 -2.73 -16.09 -9.06
CA GLU A 66 -2.63 -17.21 -8.13
C GLU A 66 -1.76 -16.80 -6.96
N TYR A 67 -2.26 -16.93 -5.75
CA TYR A 67 -1.52 -16.62 -4.54
C TYR A 67 -2.00 -17.47 -3.37
N HIS A 68 -1.13 -17.62 -2.39
CA HIS A 68 -1.47 -18.20 -1.08
C HIS A 68 -1.16 -17.21 0.02
N ILE A 69 -2.05 -17.09 0.98
CA ILE A 69 -1.77 -16.37 2.23
C ILE A 69 -1.09 -17.38 3.16
N ILE A 70 0.18 -17.16 3.46
CA ILE A 70 1.05 -18.16 4.09
C ILE A 70 1.13 -18.06 5.62
N THR A 71 0.51 -17.05 6.22
CA THR A 71 0.51 -16.87 7.71
C THR A 71 -0.85 -16.36 8.18
N ASP A 72 -1.11 -16.51 9.48
CA ASP A 72 -2.26 -15.90 10.15
C ASP A 72 -1.96 -14.48 10.67
N TYR A 73 -0.79 -13.94 10.36
CA TYR A 73 -0.35 -12.60 10.77
C TYR A 73 -0.51 -11.60 9.64
N CYS A 74 -0.97 -10.40 9.99
CA CYS A 74 -1.05 -9.28 9.06
C CYS A 74 -0.71 -7.96 9.76
N LEU A 75 -0.42 -6.93 8.96
CA LEU A 75 -0.39 -5.55 9.44
C LEU A 75 -1.79 -4.99 9.30
N GLY A 76 -2.51 -4.94 10.40
CA GLY A 76 -3.86 -4.44 10.49
C GLY A 76 -4.00 -3.36 11.56
N ALA A 77 -5.15 -2.68 11.56
CA ALA A 77 -5.54 -1.75 12.60
C ALA A 77 -6.96 -2.05 13.07
N TYR A 78 -7.18 -1.95 14.37
CA TYR A 78 -8.50 -2.01 14.96
C TYR A 78 -8.95 -0.58 15.33
N GLY A 79 -10.07 -0.14 14.74
CA GLY A 79 -10.60 1.22 14.93
C GLY A 79 -9.99 2.26 13.99
N LYS A 80 -9.85 3.50 14.46
CA LYS A 80 -9.41 4.63 13.63
C LYS A 80 -7.94 4.54 13.22
N VAL A 81 -7.67 4.65 11.94
CA VAL A 81 -6.29 4.76 11.40
C VAL A 81 -5.98 6.24 11.19
N ARG A 82 -5.13 6.80 12.05
CA ARG A 82 -4.82 8.24 12.03
C ARG A 82 -3.92 8.69 10.88
N THR A 83 -3.34 7.75 10.15
CA THR A 83 -2.43 8.01 9.02
C THR A 83 -3.11 7.86 7.66
N VAL A 84 -4.40 7.51 7.63
CA VAL A 84 -5.19 7.44 6.40
C VAL A 84 -6.34 8.43 6.55
N MET A 85 -6.22 9.57 5.88
CA MET A 85 -7.13 10.70 6.00
C MET A 85 -7.42 11.28 4.62
N LEU A 86 -8.61 11.82 4.44
CA LEU A 86 -8.94 12.72 3.36
C LEU A 86 -8.85 14.15 3.93
N LEU A 87 -7.92 14.93 3.41
CA LEU A 87 -7.66 16.31 3.81
C LEU A 87 -8.15 17.26 2.72
N SER A 88 -8.74 18.40 3.12
CA SER A 88 -9.13 19.45 2.19
C SER A 88 -9.13 20.82 2.89
N ASN A 89 -9.13 21.89 2.08
CA ASN A 89 -9.25 23.27 2.54
C ASN A 89 -10.70 23.79 2.51
N CYS A 90 -11.67 22.89 2.22
CA CYS A 90 -13.11 23.22 2.16
C CYS A 90 -13.94 22.14 2.87
N PRO A 91 -15.22 22.41 3.17
CA PRO A 91 -16.15 21.40 3.63
C PRO A 91 -16.26 20.23 2.65
N PHE A 92 -16.46 19.02 3.17
CA PHE A 92 -16.54 17.79 2.39
C PHE A 92 -17.51 17.88 1.18
N GLY A 93 -18.64 18.57 1.35
CA GLY A 93 -19.63 18.74 0.29
C GLY A 93 -19.12 19.51 -0.93
N GLU A 94 -18.14 20.36 -0.75
CA GLU A 94 -17.58 21.24 -1.79
C GLU A 94 -16.39 20.61 -2.54
N ILE A 95 -15.85 19.49 -2.06
CA ILE A 95 -14.75 18.79 -2.73
C ILE A 95 -15.23 18.29 -4.10
N THR A 96 -14.52 18.68 -5.15
CA THR A 96 -14.77 18.28 -6.55
C THR A 96 -13.80 17.22 -7.03
N ASN A 97 -12.52 17.33 -6.71
CA ASN A 97 -11.48 16.40 -7.09
C ASN A 97 -10.71 15.88 -5.89
N ILE A 98 -10.18 14.66 -6.00
CA ILE A 98 -9.32 14.07 -4.99
C ILE A 98 -8.00 13.65 -5.64
N TYR A 99 -6.89 14.17 -5.10
CA TYR A 99 -5.54 13.77 -5.46
C TYR A 99 -5.17 12.46 -4.77
N LEU A 100 -4.80 11.46 -5.56
CA LEU A 100 -4.53 10.11 -5.10
C LEU A 100 -3.03 9.94 -4.83
N ASP A 101 -2.66 9.60 -3.59
CA ASP A 101 -1.25 9.36 -3.22
C ASP A 101 -0.68 8.17 -4.00
N TYR A 102 0.26 8.44 -4.89
CA TYR A 102 0.91 7.44 -5.74
C TYR A 102 1.62 6.31 -4.96
N ARG A 103 1.95 6.54 -3.68
CA ARG A 103 2.60 5.55 -2.81
C ARG A 103 1.63 4.56 -2.17
N SER A 104 0.33 4.85 -2.19
CA SER A 104 -0.66 4.09 -1.43
C SER A 104 -1.72 3.44 -2.31
N ILE A 105 -1.64 2.13 -2.48
CA ILE A 105 -2.67 1.36 -3.19
C ILE A 105 -3.93 1.23 -2.32
N SER A 106 -3.78 0.93 -1.04
CA SER A 106 -4.93 0.67 -0.15
C SER A 106 -5.77 1.90 0.10
N SER A 107 -5.16 3.06 0.39
CA SER A 107 -5.89 4.32 0.63
C SER A 107 -6.62 4.79 -0.63
N VAL A 108 -5.97 4.69 -1.79
CA VAL A 108 -6.56 5.04 -3.09
C VAL A 108 -7.79 4.19 -3.41
N ASN A 109 -7.73 2.88 -3.17
CA ASN A 109 -8.88 2.02 -3.39
C ASN A 109 -9.98 2.27 -2.34
N LEU A 110 -9.59 2.49 -1.07
CA LEU A 110 -10.52 2.76 0.01
C LEU A 110 -11.34 4.04 -0.25
N VAL A 111 -10.70 5.15 -0.63
CA VAL A 111 -11.42 6.40 -0.89
C VAL A 111 -12.42 6.25 -2.05
N LYS A 112 -12.07 5.51 -3.10
CA LYS A 112 -12.99 5.21 -4.22
C LYS A 112 -14.19 4.35 -3.79
N ILE A 113 -13.94 3.34 -2.93
CA ILE A 113 -14.99 2.50 -2.36
C ILE A 113 -15.92 3.33 -1.48
N LEU A 114 -15.37 4.20 -0.62
CA LEU A 114 -16.15 5.09 0.23
C LEU A 114 -16.96 6.08 -0.58
N ALA A 115 -16.40 6.69 -1.61
CA ALA A 115 -17.09 7.59 -2.53
C ALA A 115 -18.34 6.92 -3.12
N LYS A 116 -18.17 5.73 -3.69
CA LYS A 116 -19.23 5.00 -4.36
C LYS A 116 -20.27 4.44 -3.39
N ASN A 117 -19.85 3.81 -2.30
CA ASN A 117 -20.73 2.98 -1.49
C ASN A 117 -21.25 3.66 -0.22
N TRP A 118 -20.49 4.59 0.34
CA TRP A 118 -20.82 5.25 1.60
C TRP A 118 -21.24 6.70 1.40
N TRP A 119 -20.38 7.52 0.80
CA TRP A 119 -20.65 8.94 0.61
C TRP A 119 -21.65 9.20 -0.52
N LYS A 120 -21.79 8.25 -1.47
CA LYS A 120 -22.65 8.40 -2.65
C LYS A 120 -22.36 9.70 -3.41
N LYS A 121 -21.09 10.05 -3.53
CA LYS A 121 -20.61 11.26 -4.16
C LYS A 121 -19.55 10.93 -5.20
N ASP A 122 -19.70 11.51 -6.38
CA ASP A 122 -18.73 11.42 -7.45
C ASP A 122 -17.65 12.50 -7.29
N PHE A 123 -16.41 12.12 -7.55
CA PHE A 123 -15.24 13.00 -7.52
C PHE A 123 -14.44 12.83 -8.81
N GLY A 124 -13.78 13.90 -9.24
CA GLY A 124 -12.66 13.79 -10.17
C GLY A 124 -11.47 13.13 -9.46
N TRP A 125 -10.82 12.17 -10.12
CA TRP A 125 -9.67 11.45 -9.57
C TRP A 125 -8.40 11.91 -10.26
N VAL A 126 -7.46 12.48 -9.49
CA VAL A 126 -6.19 13.00 -10.02
C VAL A 126 -5.05 12.15 -9.48
N ASN A 127 -4.36 11.43 -10.35
CA ASN A 127 -3.18 10.68 -9.93
C ASN A 127 -2.02 11.63 -9.64
N THR A 128 -1.37 11.45 -8.51
CA THR A 128 -0.17 12.21 -8.15
C THR A 128 1.11 11.49 -8.57
N SER A 129 2.22 12.18 -8.43
CA SER A 129 3.57 11.64 -8.65
C SER A 129 4.50 12.10 -7.52
N GLU A 130 5.73 11.64 -7.52
CA GLU A 130 6.75 12.02 -6.53
C GLU A 130 6.99 13.54 -6.43
N ARG A 131 6.73 14.28 -7.51
CA ARG A 131 6.91 15.74 -7.58
C ARG A 131 5.69 16.53 -7.09
N PHE A 132 4.61 15.85 -6.69
CA PHE A 132 3.40 16.52 -6.26
C PHE A 132 3.57 17.15 -4.88
N ASP A 133 3.25 18.45 -4.75
CA ASP A 133 3.31 19.15 -3.45
C ASP A 133 1.94 19.09 -2.75
N PHE A 134 1.80 18.20 -1.80
CA PHE A 134 0.60 18.01 -0.99
C PHE A 134 0.23 19.21 -0.10
N ARG A 135 1.09 20.23 -0.01
CA ARG A 135 0.81 21.47 0.76
C ARG A 135 0.06 22.50 -0.05
N ASN A 136 0.03 22.35 -1.37
CA ASN A 136 -0.58 23.28 -2.31
C ASN A 136 -1.81 22.69 -2.99
N ILE A 137 -2.84 22.37 -2.17
CA ILE A 137 -4.10 21.83 -2.67
C ILE A 137 -5.06 23.00 -2.91
N PRO A 138 -5.70 23.10 -4.10
CA PRO A 138 -6.74 24.09 -4.37
C PRO A 138 -7.90 24.02 -3.37
N TYR A 139 -8.62 25.12 -3.19
CA TYR A 139 -9.65 25.25 -2.13
C TYR A 139 -10.71 24.14 -2.18
N ASN A 140 -11.22 23.81 -3.37
CA ASN A 140 -12.30 22.83 -3.56
C ASN A 140 -11.80 21.42 -3.88
N GLU A 141 -10.61 21.07 -3.46
CA GLU A 141 -10.01 19.78 -3.75
C GLU A 141 -9.55 19.08 -2.48
N GLY A 142 -9.41 17.75 -2.54
CA GLY A 142 -8.95 16.91 -1.44
C GLY A 142 -7.71 16.08 -1.79
N VAL A 143 -7.04 15.57 -0.77
CA VAL A 143 -5.90 14.65 -0.91
C VAL A 143 -5.95 13.55 0.16
#